data_ee8d7eb3e8bdb115ed799729be9b60c3
#
_entry.id   ee8d7eb3e8bdb115ed799729be9b60c3
#
_cell.length_a   1.000
_cell.length_b   1.000
_cell.length_c   1.000
_cell.angle_alpha   90.00
_cell.angle_beta   90.00
_cell.angle_gamma   90.00
#
_symmetry.space_group_name_H-M   'P 1'
#
loop_
_entity.id
_entity.type
_entity.pdbx_description
1 polymer ?
#
loop_
_entity_poly.entity_id
_entity_poly.type
_entity_poly.pdbx_seq_one_letter_code
_entity_poly.pdbx_strand_id
1 'polypeptide(L)'
;MRLALPMPRAAACCALLGVMAAMLLAGCVSSKTSTSGPVLARSSEPEIVTASDESNVRTRARLRLELAMGYFEQGKTTVALDEIKQALVADPAYSDAYNLRGLVYMRLDDPGLAEDSFRRAISLNPRDANAMHNYGWLLCQQKRYADAVQQFNRALETPGYGDRAKTLMTQGVCQMQAGQKAEAERTLTQAYELDAANPVTGYNLALLLAQRQDWTRAQFYIRRVNNSQSANAETLWLGVKVERQLNNRDAVTSLGGQLQRRFPQSKEALAYERGNFND
;
A
#
# COMPACT_ATOMS: atom_id res chain seq x y z
N MET A 1 -12.62 -48.86 -3.12
CA MET A 1 -11.60 -49.66 -2.43
C MET A 1 -11.13 -48.85 -1.24
N ARG A 2 -11.61 -49.23 -0.07
CA ARG A 2 -11.27 -48.64 1.22
C ARG A 2 -9.97 -49.24 1.71
N LEU A 3 -9.03 -48.46 2.28
CA LEU A 3 -8.06 -48.96 3.24
C LEU A 3 -7.80 -47.89 4.29
N ALA A 4 -8.08 -48.27 5.52
CA ALA A 4 -8.01 -47.52 6.74
C ALA A 4 -6.80 -47.95 7.56
N LEU A 5 -6.19 -46.97 8.29
CA LEU A 5 -5.59 -47.03 9.64
C LEU A 5 -4.38 -47.97 9.89
N PRO A 6 -3.48 -47.75 10.91
CA PRO A 6 -3.87 -47.36 12.27
C PRO A 6 -2.94 -46.36 13.02
N MET A 7 -3.51 -45.81 14.09
CA MET A 7 -2.79 -45.27 15.24
C MET A 7 -2.20 -46.39 16.14
N PRO A 8 -1.25 -46.05 17.01
CA PRO A 8 -1.22 -46.72 18.33
C PRO A 8 -1.40 -45.77 19.50
N ARG A 9 -2.05 -46.37 20.48
CA ARG A 9 -2.43 -45.86 21.80
C ARG A 9 -1.32 -46.06 22.84
N ALA A 10 -1.26 -45.14 23.80
CA ALA A 10 -1.32 -45.32 25.27
C ALA A 10 -0.15 -45.94 26.03
N ALA A 11 0.23 -45.29 27.11
CA ALA A 11 0.23 -45.71 28.54
C ALA A 11 1.18 -44.77 29.30
N ALA A 12 0.77 -43.91 30.25
CA ALA A 12 0.38 -44.21 31.62
C ALA A 12 1.48 -44.80 32.49
N CYS A 13 1.90 -44.07 33.53
CA CYS A 13 2.24 -44.48 34.89
C CYS A 13 2.78 -43.27 35.64
N CYS A 14 2.02 -42.77 36.62
CA CYS A 14 2.02 -43.10 38.06
C CYS A 14 3.28 -42.62 38.77
N ALA A 15 3.11 -41.55 39.55
CA ALA A 15 2.94 -41.50 40.99
C ALA A 15 4.23 -41.65 41.81
N LEU A 16 4.38 -40.75 42.76
CA LEU A 16 4.66 -40.93 44.18
C LEU A 16 5.28 -39.61 44.74
N LEU A 17 4.51 -38.92 45.59
CA LEU A 17 4.63 -38.88 47.04
C LEU A 17 5.94 -38.28 47.56
N GLY A 18 5.81 -37.16 48.25
CA GLY A 18 6.03 -37.12 49.69
C GLY A 18 6.62 -35.79 50.15
N VAL A 19 5.87 -35.02 50.84
CA VAL A 19 5.91 -34.80 52.27
C VAL A 19 6.91 -33.74 52.82
N MET A 20 6.32 -32.79 53.58
CA MET A 20 6.82 -32.08 54.78
C MET A 20 7.94 -31.05 54.61
N ALA A 21 7.97 -29.97 55.28
CA ALA A 21 7.25 -29.32 56.36
C ALA A 21 7.96 -28.01 56.73
N ALA A 22 7.13 -27.11 57.19
CA ALA A 22 7.35 -26.22 58.32
C ALA A 22 8.40 -25.11 58.32
N MET A 23 7.86 -23.90 58.48
CA MET A 23 8.24 -22.83 59.39
C MET A 23 9.65 -22.25 59.30
N LEU A 24 9.70 -20.95 59.08
CA LEU A 24 10.15 -19.99 60.10
C LEU A 24 9.76 -18.57 59.71
N LEU A 25 8.91 -17.96 60.51
CA LEU A 25 8.68 -16.54 60.61
C LEU A 25 9.95 -15.87 61.19
N ALA A 26 10.54 -14.96 60.42
CA ALA A 26 11.44 -13.98 60.96
C ALA A 26 11.11 -12.64 60.37
N GLY A 27 10.46 -11.80 61.14
CA GLY A 27 10.27 -10.39 60.86
C GLY A 27 11.60 -9.67 60.92
N CYS A 28 11.88 -8.80 59.95
CA CYS A 28 12.93 -7.81 60.03
C CYS A 28 12.35 -6.42 59.91
N VAL A 29 12.54 -5.68 60.95
CA VAL A 29 12.28 -4.25 61.15
C VAL A 29 13.02 -3.43 60.09
N SER A 30 12.31 -2.54 59.40
CA SER A 30 12.89 -1.56 58.50
C SER A 30 13.54 -0.43 59.23
N SER A 31 14.86 -0.35 59.16
CA SER A 31 15.60 0.90 59.43
C SER A 31 15.74 1.70 58.15
N LYS A 32 15.09 2.86 58.09
CA LYS A 32 15.32 3.86 57.06
C LYS A 32 16.71 4.45 57.20
N THR A 33 17.62 4.09 56.35
CA THR A 33 18.90 4.82 56.18
C THR A 33 18.82 5.53 54.82
N SER A 34 18.66 6.85 54.89
CA SER A 34 18.74 7.72 53.70
C SER A 34 20.21 7.84 53.31
N THR A 35 20.58 7.11 52.26
CA THR A 35 21.87 7.32 51.59
C THR A 35 21.58 7.93 50.21
N SER A 36 21.83 9.23 50.09
CA SER A 36 21.84 9.95 48.82
C SER A 36 23.08 9.53 48.02
N GLY A 37 22.94 8.49 47.20
CA GLY A 37 23.89 8.16 46.17
C GLY A 37 23.54 8.90 44.85
N PRO A 38 24.52 9.16 43.96
CA PRO A 38 24.25 9.87 42.73
C PRO A 38 23.26 9.07 41.87
N VAL A 39 22.16 9.72 41.51
CA VAL A 39 21.18 9.20 40.53
C VAL A 39 21.91 9.12 39.20
N LEU A 40 22.41 7.93 38.86
CA LEU A 40 22.77 7.63 37.48
C LEU A 40 21.48 7.77 36.65
N ALA A 41 21.47 8.77 35.80
CA ALA A 41 20.43 8.92 34.79
C ALA A 41 20.35 7.60 33.99
N ARG A 42 19.31 6.81 34.27
CA ARG A 42 18.94 5.71 33.36
C ARG A 42 18.72 6.33 32.01
N SER A 43 19.58 6.02 31.06
CA SER A 43 19.27 6.20 29.64
C SER A 43 17.97 5.44 29.41
N SER A 44 16.91 6.19 29.16
CA SER A 44 15.64 5.61 28.72
C SER A 44 15.88 4.98 27.37
N GLU A 45 16.15 3.67 27.35
CA GLU A 45 15.92 2.89 26.13
C GLU A 45 14.48 3.18 25.68
N PRO A 46 14.24 3.37 24.39
CA PRO A 46 12.89 3.61 23.92
C PRO A 46 12.02 2.41 24.32
N GLU A 47 11.09 2.65 25.23
CA GLU A 47 10.11 1.65 25.67
C GLU A 47 9.35 1.13 24.46
N ILE A 48 9.38 -0.19 24.24
CA ILE A 48 8.65 -0.81 23.13
C ILE A 48 7.16 -0.71 23.46
N VAL A 49 6.49 0.24 22.82
CA VAL A 49 5.03 0.41 22.97
C VAL A 49 4.32 -0.79 22.34
N THR A 50 3.55 -1.51 23.14
CA THR A 50 2.76 -2.67 22.72
C THR A 50 1.27 -2.33 22.73
N ALA A 51 0.43 -3.21 22.14
CA ALA A 51 -1.02 -3.04 22.18
C ALA A 51 -1.60 -2.99 23.61
N SER A 52 -0.88 -3.53 24.61
CA SER A 52 -1.27 -3.48 26.03
C SER A 52 -1.08 -2.10 26.65
N ASP A 53 -0.22 -1.26 26.07
CA ASP A 53 0.06 0.08 26.55
C ASP A 53 -0.90 1.12 25.94
N GLU A 54 -1.73 0.67 25.00
CA GLU A 54 -2.69 1.52 24.32
C GLU A 54 -3.85 1.89 25.28
N SER A 55 -4.20 3.18 25.33
CA SER A 55 -5.32 3.62 26.16
C SER A 55 -6.65 2.98 25.68
N ASN A 56 -7.59 2.70 26.60
CA ASN A 56 -8.93 2.20 26.26
C ASN A 56 -9.67 3.07 25.22
N VAL A 57 -9.33 4.36 25.16
CA VAL A 57 -9.88 5.30 24.19
C VAL A 57 -9.33 5.00 22.78
N ARG A 58 -8.03 4.87 22.67
CA ARG A 58 -7.33 4.56 21.40
C ARG A 58 -7.72 3.17 20.91
N THR A 59 -7.78 2.17 21.78
CA THR A 59 -8.22 0.81 21.42
C THR A 59 -9.62 0.81 20.81
N ARG A 60 -10.57 1.54 21.41
CA ARG A 60 -11.93 1.67 20.85
C ARG A 60 -11.92 2.38 19.49
N ALA A 61 -11.16 3.46 19.35
CA ALA A 61 -11.04 4.17 18.09
C ALA A 61 -10.44 3.29 16.99
N ARG A 62 -9.41 2.49 17.31
CA ARG A 62 -8.79 1.55 16.38
C ARG A 62 -9.77 0.47 15.91
N LEU A 63 -10.51 -0.17 16.81
CA LEU A 63 -11.51 -1.18 16.44
C LEU A 63 -12.60 -0.61 15.52
N ARG A 64 -13.07 0.62 15.80
CA ARG A 64 -14.01 1.31 14.90
C ARG A 64 -13.40 1.60 13.53
N LEU A 65 -12.13 1.99 13.48
CA LEU A 65 -11.44 2.24 12.24
C LEU A 65 -11.24 0.96 11.40
N GLU A 66 -10.93 -0.16 12.04
CA GLU A 66 -10.85 -1.48 11.38
C GLU A 66 -12.18 -1.88 10.74
N LEU A 67 -13.30 -1.68 11.46
CA LEU A 67 -14.65 -1.88 10.90
C LEU A 67 -14.91 -0.94 9.72
N ALA A 68 -14.56 0.34 9.86
CA ALA A 68 -14.72 1.32 8.79
C ALA A 68 -13.95 0.93 7.53
N MET A 69 -12.72 0.43 7.69
CA MET A 69 -11.89 -0.04 6.57
C MET A 69 -12.57 -1.22 5.86
N GLY A 70 -13.06 -2.23 6.61
CA GLY A 70 -13.79 -3.35 6.03
C GLY A 70 -15.04 -2.94 5.27
N TYR A 71 -15.79 -1.97 5.76
CA TYR A 71 -16.95 -1.43 5.03
C TYR A 71 -16.54 -0.62 3.80
N PHE A 72 -15.45 0.14 3.88
CA PHE A 72 -14.91 0.88 2.75
C PHE A 72 -14.46 -0.05 1.62
N GLU A 73 -13.78 -1.15 1.92
CA GLU A 73 -13.39 -2.19 0.95
C GLU A 73 -14.60 -2.83 0.26
N GLN A 74 -15.70 -3.02 1.00
CA GLN A 74 -16.97 -3.51 0.46
C GLN A 74 -17.76 -2.44 -0.34
N GLY A 75 -17.25 -1.21 -0.48
CA GLY A 75 -17.94 -0.11 -1.15
C GLY A 75 -19.08 0.53 -0.33
N LYS A 76 -19.26 0.15 0.94
CA LYS A 76 -20.29 0.68 1.85
C LYS A 76 -19.83 1.99 2.48
N THR A 77 -19.67 3.02 1.66
CA THR A 77 -19.03 4.30 2.03
C THR A 77 -19.77 5.02 3.17
N THR A 78 -21.09 5.02 3.19
CA THR A 78 -21.89 5.67 4.25
C THR A 78 -21.65 4.99 5.61
N VAL A 79 -21.67 3.65 5.65
CA VAL A 79 -21.41 2.90 6.87
C VAL A 79 -19.96 3.12 7.34
N ALA A 80 -19.01 3.15 6.40
CA ALA A 80 -17.61 3.47 6.72
C ALA A 80 -17.49 4.86 7.37
N LEU A 81 -18.20 5.89 6.87
CA LEU A 81 -18.22 7.23 7.49
C LEU A 81 -18.80 7.22 8.90
N ASP A 82 -19.86 6.44 9.15
CA ASP A 82 -20.45 6.33 10.48
C ASP A 82 -19.47 5.71 11.48
N GLU A 83 -18.76 4.65 11.09
CA GLU A 83 -17.74 4.03 11.94
C GLU A 83 -16.53 4.94 12.16
N ILE A 84 -16.10 5.69 11.12
CA ILE A 84 -15.04 6.73 11.26
C ILE A 84 -15.48 7.80 12.26
N LYS A 85 -16.73 8.26 12.19
CA LYS A 85 -17.29 9.22 13.14
C LYS A 85 -17.24 8.68 14.57
N GLN A 86 -17.59 7.40 14.78
CA GLN A 86 -17.49 6.77 16.10
C GLN A 86 -16.04 6.65 16.58
N ALA A 87 -15.09 6.36 15.66
CA ALA A 87 -13.67 6.35 15.99
C ALA A 87 -13.19 7.73 16.45
N LEU A 88 -13.60 8.81 15.74
CA LEU A 88 -13.24 10.18 16.06
C LEU A 88 -13.96 10.76 17.30
N VAL A 89 -15.13 10.23 17.65
CA VAL A 89 -15.79 10.52 18.93
C VAL A 89 -15.01 9.90 20.08
N ALA A 90 -14.50 8.67 19.89
CA ALA A 90 -13.66 8.01 20.89
C ALA A 90 -12.30 8.72 21.02
N ASP A 91 -11.63 9.00 19.90
CA ASP A 91 -10.33 9.67 19.87
C ASP A 91 -10.29 10.76 18.77
N PRO A 92 -10.53 12.02 19.10
CA PRO A 92 -10.51 13.13 18.15
C PRO A 92 -9.13 13.43 17.54
N ALA A 93 -8.05 12.87 18.10
CA ALA A 93 -6.69 13.05 17.62
C ALA A 93 -6.16 11.84 16.81
N TYR A 94 -7.04 10.92 16.43
CA TYR A 94 -6.64 9.73 15.67
C TYR A 94 -6.42 10.06 14.19
N SER A 95 -5.15 10.28 13.79
CA SER A 95 -4.76 10.67 12.43
C SER A 95 -5.22 9.69 11.36
N ASP A 96 -5.12 8.37 11.63
CA ASP A 96 -5.48 7.32 10.66
C ASP A 96 -6.97 7.34 10.32
N ALA A 97 -7.83 7.72 11.28
CA ALA A 97 -9.26 7.87 11.03
C ALA A 97 -9.54 9.04 10.07
N TYR A 98 -8.80 10.14 10.19
CA TYR A 98 -8.89 11.25 9.23
C TYR A 98 -8.35 10.84 7.86
N ASN A 99 -7.27 10.06 7.80
CA ASN A 99 -6.74 9.55 6.53
C ASN A 99 -7.77 8.66 5.81
N LEU A 100 -8.39 7.70 6.51
CA LEU A 100 -9.45 6.88 5.94
C LEU A 100 -10.67 7.71 5.54
N ARG A 101 -11.04 8.72 6.34
CA ARG A 101 -12.13 9.65 6.00
C ARG A 101 -11.87 10.37 4.67
N GLY A 102 -10.64 10.80 4.45
CA GLY A 102 -10.23 11.40 3.19
C GLY A 102 -10.41 10.46 2.01
N LEU A 103 -10.00 9.19 2.14
CA LEU A 103 -10.20 8.17 1.10
C LEU A 103 -11.69 7.90 0.81
N VAL A 104 -12.52 7.88 1.84
CA VAL A 104 -13.98 7.71 1.66
C VAL A 104 -14.57 8.89 0.90
N TYR A 105 -14.22 10.12 1.24
CA TYR A 105 -14.69 11.31 0.52
C TYR A 105 -14.17 11.37 -0.92
N MET A 106 -12.94 10.93 -1.20
CA MET A 106 -12.48 10.77 -2.58
C MET A 106 -13.37 9.81 -3.38
N ARG A 107 -13.79 8.70 -2.77
CA ARG A 107 -14.71 7.74 -3.44
C ARG A 107 -16.11 8.30 -3.63
N LEU A 108 -16.54 9.24 -2.78
CA LEU A 108 -17.82 9.94 -2.87
C LEU A 108 -17.78 11.16 -3.79
N ASP A 109 -16.64 11.40 -4.45
CA ASP A 109 -16.38 12.54 -5.32
C ASP A 109 -16.58 13.90 -4.61
N ASP A 110 -16.19 13.95 -3.32
CA ASP A 110 -16.13 15.17 -2.52
C ASP A 110 -14.68 15.55 -2.22
N PRO A 111 -14.00 16.20 -3.17
CA PRO A 111 -12.60 16.54 -3.02
C PRO A 111 -12.32 17.57 -1.93
N GLY A 112 -13.30 18.41 -1.57
CA GLY A 112 -13.15 19.41 -0.50
C GLY A 112 -13.04 18.75 0.86
N LEU A 113 -13.99 17.89 1.21
CA LEU A 113 -13.97 17.13 2.48
C LEU A 113 -12.82 16.12 2.53
N ALA A 114 -12.40 15.59 1.38
CA ALA A 114 -11.21 14.73 1.28
C ALA A 114 -9.94 15.52 1.64
N GLU A 115 -9.74 16.71 1.05
CA GLU A 115 -8.60 17.57 1.33
C GLU A 115 -8.53 17.96 2.80
N ASP A 116 -9.64 18.44 3.39
CA ASP A 116 -9.71 18.80 4.81
C ASP A 116 -9.33 17.60 5.71
N SER A 117 -9.78 16.42 5.34
CA SER A 117 -9.48 15.20 6.09
C SER A 117 -8.00 14.84 6.04
N PHE A 118 -7.37 14.84 4.86
CA PHE A 118 -5.94 14.55 4.74
C PHE A 118 -5.08 15.61 5.42
N ARG A 119 -5.42 16.89 5.27
CA ARG A 119 -4.70 17.98 5.96
C ARG A 119 -4.78 17.81 7.48
N ARG A 120 -5.95 17.41 8.00
CA ARG A 120 -6.10 17.13 9.43
C ARG A 120 -5.27 15.93 9.87
N ALA A 121 -5.26 14.83 9.08
CA ALA A 121 -4.41 13.67 9.36
C ALA A 121 -2.93 14.07 9.47
N ILE A 122 -2.42 14.80 8.47
CA ILE A 122 -1.02 15.26 8.42
C ILE A 122 -0.71 16.24 9.56
N SER A 123 -1.66 17.09 9.97
CA SER A 123 -1.46 18.01 11.10
C SER A 123 -1.35 17.28 12.43
N LEU A 124 -2.06 16.17 12.61
CA LEU A 124 -2.03 15.34 13.81
C LEU A 124 -0.80 14.42 13.85
N ASN A 125 -0.42 13.88 12.69
CA ASN A 125 0.78 13.07 12.53
C ASN A 125 1.61 13.54 11.33
N PRO A 126 2.59 14.45 11.54
CA PRO A 126 3.44 14.97 10.46
C PRO A 126 4.40 13.93 9.83
N ARG A 127 4.39 12.69 10.31
CA ARG A 127 5.15 11.56 9.76
C ARG A 127 4.25 10.50 9.12
N ASP A 128 2.97 10.78 8.93
CA ASP A 128 2.05 9.89 8.23
C ASP A 128 2.30 9.94 6.71
N ALA A 129 3.24 9.11 6.26
CA ALA A 129 3.57 9.01 4.84
C ALA A 129 2.37 8.53 3.98
N ASN A 130 1.47 7.71 4.55
CA ASN A 130 0.27 7.25 3.85
C ASN A 130 -0.72 8.40 3.62
N ALA A 131 -0.94 9.25 4.63
CA ALA A 131 -1.79 10.43 4.46
C ALA A 131 -1.20 11.41 3.44
N MET A 132 0.13 11.62 3.45
CA MET A 132 0.82 12.44 2.45
C MET A 132 0.69 11.86 1.03
N HIS A 133 0.87 10.53 0.87
CA HIS A 133 0.67 9.84 -0.39
C HIS A 133 -0.76 10.03 -0.92
N ASN A 134 -1.75 9.78 -0.08
CA ASN A 134 -3.16 9.88 -0.46
C ASN A 134 -3.56 11.33 -0.79
N TYR A 135 -3.05 12.30 -0.03
CA TYR A 135 -3.24 13.71 -0.32
C TYR A 135 -2.58 14.12 -1.64
N GLY A 136 -1.35 13.65 -1.89
CA GLY A 136 -0.68 13.84 -3.18
C GLY A 136 -1.52 13.30 -4.35
N TRP A 137 -2.14 12.13 -4.20
CA TRP A 137 -3.01 11.57 -5.23
C TRP A 137 -4.28 12.41 -5.46
N LEU A 138 -4.94 12.89 -4.40
CA LEU A 138 -6.07 13.82 -4.51
C LEU A 138 -5.67 15.08 -5.28
N LEU A 139 -4.55 15.70 -4.92
CA LEU A 139 -4.05 16.92 -5.57
C LEU A 139 -3.75 16.67 -7.07
N CYS A 140 -3.22 15.49 -7.39
CA CYS A 140 -2.98 15.09 -8.77
C CYS A 140 -4.29 15.00 -9.58
N GLN A 141 -5.34 14.38 -9.02
CA GLN A 141 -6.67 14.33 -9.64
C GLN A 141 -7.26 15.71 -9.88
N GLN A 142 -6.99 16.66 -8.97
CA GLN A 142 -7.37 18.07 -9.10
C GLN A 142 -6.46 18.85 -10.08
N LYS A 143 -5.48 18.19 -10.73
CA LYS A 143 -4.47 18.82 -11.61
C LYS A 143 -3.55 19.82 -10.90
N ARG A 144 -3.48 19.76 -9.59
CA ARG A 144 -2.54 20.53 -8.74
C ARG A 144 -1.21 19.78 -8.65
N TYR A 145 -0.56 19.61 -9.79
CA TYR A 145 0.58 18.70 -9.96
C TYR A 145 1.79 19.07 -9.11
N ALA A 146 2.11 20.35 -8.99
CA ALA A 146 3.24 20.81 -8.18
C ALA A 146 3.04 20.46 -6.69
N ASP A 147 1.83 20.74 -6.17
CA ASP A 147 1.48 20.41 -4.78
C ASP A 147 1.47 18.91 -4.55
N ALA A 148 0.98 18.15 -5.54
CA ALA A 148 0.98 16.67 -5.49
C ALA A 148 2.40 16.12 -5.35
N VAL A 149 3.34 16.58 -6.19
CA VAL A 149 4.76 16.16 -6.15
C VAL A 149 5.38 16.50 -4.79
N GLN A 150 5.06 17.66 -4.22
CA GLN A 150 5.54 18.03 -2.89
C GLN A 150 5.07 17.03 -1.82
N GLN A 151 3.80 16.61 -1.84
CA GLN A 151 3.30 15.65 -0.86
C GLN A 151 3.91 14.26 -1.05
N PHE A 152 4.07 13.80 -2.30
CA PHE A 152 4.76 12.53 -2.57
C PHE A 152 6.21 12.54 -2.08
N ASN A 153 6.96 13.62 -2.32
CA ASN A 153 8.33 13.75 -1.84
C ASN A 153 8.40 13.67 -0.32
N ARG A 154 7.51 14.39 0.40
CA ARG A 154 7.42 14.30 1.87
C ARG A 154 7.15 12.88 2.35
N ALA A 155 6.26 12.14 1.68
CA ALA A 155 6.01 10.72 1.99
C ALA A 155 7.29 9.88 1.80
N LEU A 156 8.00 10.08 0.68
CA LEU A 156 9.24 9.36 0.35
C LEU A 156 10.42 9.69 1.28
N GLU A 157 10.45 10.88 1.86
CA GLU A 157 11.46 11.32 2.83
C GLU A 157 11.19 10.78 4.24
N THR A 158 10.00 10.22 4.50
CA THR A 158 9.65 9.68 5.82
C THR A 158 10.47 8.42 6.11
N PRO A 159 11.26 8.39 7.22
CA PRO A 159 12.05 7.23 7.59
C PRO A 159 11.16 5.99 7.82
N GLY A 160 11.59 4.83 7.30
CA GLY A 160 10.87 3.56 7.48
C GLY A 160 9.60 3.41 6.64
N TYR A 161 9.32 4.32 5.71
CA TYR A 161 8.16 4.21 4.83
C TYR A 161 8.29 3.03 3.88
N GLY A 162 7.39 2.02 4.02
CA GLY A 162 7.44 0.77 3.26
C GLY A 162 6.91 0.88 1.83
N ASP A 163 5.90 1.76 1.58
CA ASP A 163 5.20 1.83 0.29
C ASP A 163 5.87 2.79 -0.73
N ARG A 164 7.20 2.88 -0.67
CA ARG A 164 7.98 3.78 -1.54
C ARG A 164 7.77 3.50 -3.03
N ALA A 165 7.75 2.22 -3.43
CA ALA A 165 7.53 1.84 -4.83
C ALA A 165 6.16 2.31 -5.34
N LYS A 166 5.11 2.13 -4.53
CA LYS A 166 3.75 2.59 -4.83
C LYS A 166 3.70 4.12 -4.96
N THR A 167 4.35 4.85 -4.06
CA THR A 167 4.35 6.32 -4.09
C THR A 167 5.10 6.84 -5.31
N LEU A 168 6.27 6.30 -5.62
CA LEU A 168 7.02 6.66 -6.83
C LEU A 168 6.22 6.35 -8.11
N MET A 169 5.56 5.20 -8.19
CA MET A 169 4.70 4.86 -9.31
C MET A 169 3.57 5.89 -9.47
N THR A 170 2.87 6.23 -8.39
CA THR A 170 1.78 7.21 -8.40
C THR A 170 2.29 8.61 -8.78
N GLN A 171 3.44 9.03 -8.25
CA GLN A 171 4.09 10.29 -8.59
C GLN A 171 4.47 10.34 -10.08
N GLY A 172 5.05 9.25 -10.61
CA GLY A 172 5.42 9.18 -12.02
C GLY A 172 4.22 9.25 -12.95
N VAL A 173 3.11 8.57 -12.61
CA VAL A 173 1.84 8.70 -13.35
C VAL A 173 1.29 10.13 -13.29
N CYS A 174 1.37 10.78 -12.13
CA CYS A 174 0.96 12.18 -11.98
C CYS A 174 1.82 13.12 -12.84
N GLN A 175 3.12 12.93 -12.89
CA GLN A 175 4.04 13.67 -13.74
C GLN A 175 3.75 13.46 -15.23
N MET A 176 3.34 12.25 -15.63
CA MET A 176 2.88 12.00 -17.02
C MET A 176 1.65 12.85 -17.35
N GLN A 177 0.66 12.90 -16.45
CA GLN A 177 -0.54 13.73 -16.63
C GLN A 177 -0.21 15.23 -16.68
N ALA A 178 0.83 15.66 -15.97
CA ALA A 178 1.35 17.02 -16.00
C ALA A 178 2.16 17.33 -17.27
N GLY A 179 2.40 16.34 -18.17
CA GLY A 179 3.25 16.49 -19.35
C GLY A 179 4.76 16.48 -19.05
N GLN A 180 5.16 16.21 -17.82
CA GLN A 180 6.55 16.18 -17.34
C GLN A 180 7.20 14.82 -17.66
N LYS A 181 7.34 14.51 -18.96
CA LYS A 181 7.71 13.17 -19.43
C LYS A 181 9.09 12.70 -18.96
N ALA A 182 10.07 13.61 -18.90
CA ALA A 182 11.43 13.27 -18.48
C ALA A 182 11.50 12.95 -16.97
N GLU A 183 10.79 13.73 -16.16
CA GLU A 183 10.65 13.50 -14.72
C GLU A 183 9.89 12.20 -14.44
N ALA A 184 8.80 11.98 -15.16
CA ALA A 184 8.00 10.75 -15.06
C ALA A 184 8.83 9.50 -15.36
N GLU A 185 9.66 9.53 -16.42
CA GLU A 185 10.53 8.40 -16.74
C GLU A 185 11.51 8.10 -15.61
N ARG A 186 12.16 9.14 -15.06
CA ARG A 186 13.10 8.97 -13.93
C ARG A 186 12.39 8.38 -12.70
N THR A 187 11.23 8.94 -12.34
CA THR A 187 10.47 8.52 -11.16
C THR A 187 9.93 7.09 -11.32
N LEU A 188 9.38 6.76 -12.50
CA LEU A 188 8.91 5.40 -12.79
C LEU A 188 10.05 4.38 -12.85
N THR A 189 11.25 4.78 -13.31
CA THR A 189 12.43 3.90 -13.28
C THR A 189 12.80 3.56 -11.84
N GLN A 190 12.82 4.54 -10.93
CA GLN A 190 13.03 4.29 -9.50
C GLN A 190 11.95 3.39 -8.89
N ALA A 191 10.68 3.58 -9.28
CA ALA A 191 9.60 2.69 -8.86
C ALA A 191 9.83 1.26 -9.33
N TYR A 192 10.28 1.08 -10.59
CA TYR A 192 10.56 -0.23 -11.18
C TYR A 192 11.75 -0.93 -10.53
N GLU A 193 12.79 -0.18 -10.13
CA GLU A 193 13.93 -0.72 -9.39
C GLU A 193 13.52 -1.30 -8.02
N LEU A 194 12.53 -0.70 -7.38
CA LEU A 194 11.98 -1.18 -6.10
C LEU A 194 10.97 -2.31 -6.27
N ASP A 195 10.15 -2.27 -7.32
CA ASP A 195 9.13 -3.27 -7.63
C ASP A 195 9.00 -3.46 -9.14
N ALA A 196 9.86 -4.32 -9.68
CA ALA A 196 9.86 -4.65 -11.10
C ALA A 196 8.65 -5.52 -11.53
N ALA A 197 7.87 -6.05 -10.58
CA ALA A 197 6.69 -6.87 -10.87
C ALA A 197 5.43 -6.02 -11.07
N ASN A 198 5.46 -4.73 -10.69
CA ASN A 198 4.30 -3.85 -10.81
C ASN A 198 3.93 -3.58 -12.28
N PRO A 199 2.76 -4.05 -12.75
CA PRO A 199 2.38 -3.92 -14.15
C PRO A 199 2.08 -2.47 -14.55
N VAL A 200 1.62 -1.63 -13.61
CA VAL A 200 1.33 -0.21 -13.86
C VAL A 200 2.62 0.54 -14.15
N THR A 201 3.67 0.28 -13.36
CA THR A 201 4.99 0.88 -13.58
C THR A 201 5.57 0.45 -14.92
N GLY A 202 5.57 -0.87 -15.20
CA GLY A 202 6.08 -1.42 -16.47
C GLY A 202 5.34 -0.88 -17.70
N TYR A 203 4.01 -0.82 -17.63
CA TYR A 203 3.20 -0.27 -18.74
C TYR A 203 3.50 1.22 -18.99
N ASN A 204 3.54 2.05 -17.96
CA ASN A 204 3.75 3.48 -18.11
C ASN A 204 5.18 3.81 -18.60
N LEU A 205 6.19 3.05 -18.16
CA LEU A 205 7.54 3.14 -18.73
C LEU A 205 7.56 2.78 -20.20
N ALA A 206 6.92 1.66 -20.58
CA ALA A 206 6.83 1.25 -21.98
C ALA A 206 6.11 2.30 -22.83
N LEU A 207 5.03 2.89 -22.31
CA LEU A 207 4.28 3.94 -23.01
C LEU A 207 5.11 5.20 -23.25
N LEU A 208 5.81 5.70 -22.22
CA LEU A 208 6.72 6.86 -22.33
C LEU A 208 7.83 6.63 -23.34
N LEU A 209 8.45 5.46 -23.28
CA LEU A 209 9.53 5.08 -24.19
C LEU A 209 9.04 4.92 -25.63
N ALA A 210 7.86 4.31 -25.84
CA ALA A 210 7.24 4.21 -27.15
C ALA A 210 6.89 5.59 -27.73
N GLN A 211 6.37 6.52 -26.93
CA GLN A 211 6.09 7.89 -27.35
C GLN A 211 7.34 8.65 -27.83
N ARG A 212 8.50 8.31 -27.31
CA ARG A 212 9.79 8.89 -27.71
C ARG A 212 10.53 8.01 -28.73
N GLN A 213 9.88 6.98 -29.26
CA GLN A 213 10.39 6.03 -30.25
C GLN A 213 11.59 5.18 -29.78
N ASP A 214 11.77 5.03 -28.47
CA ASP A 214 12.76 4.10 -27.90
C ASP A 214 12.15 2.70 -27.80
N TRP A 215 11.95 2.11 -28.99
CA TRP A 215 11.20 0.85 -29.14
C TRP A 215 11.83 -0.33 -28.43
N THR A 216 13.16 -0.39 -28.42
CA THR A 216 13.90 -1.49 -27.78
C THR A 216 13.69 -1.50 -26.26
N ARG A 217 13.78 -0.32 -25.61
CA ARG A 217 13.51 -0.24 -24.18
C ARG A 217 12.02 -0.41 -23.89
N ALA A 218 11.14 0.13 -24.72
CA ALA A 218 9.70 -0.07 -24.57
C ALA A 218 9.34 -1.56 -24.62
N GLN A 219 9.96 -2.32 -25.54
CA GLN A 219 9.78 -3.77 -25.67
C GLN A 219 10.14 -4.51 -24.38
N PHE A 220 11.26 -4.16 -23.77
CA PHE A 220 11.69 -4.80 -22.52
C PHE A 220 10.62 -4.74 -21.42
N TYR A 221 10.05 -3.55 -21.20
CA TYR A 221 9.03 -3.38 -20.16
C TYR A 221 7.69 -4.01 -20.55
N ILE A 222 7.21 -3.78 -21.79
CA ILE A 222 5.86 -4.26 -22.17
C ILE A 222 5.78 -5.78 -22.31
N ARG A 223 6.85 -6.46 -22.71
CA ARG A 223 6.91 -7.91 -22.75
C ARG A 223 6.76 -8.51 -21.35
N ARG A 224 7.40 -7.93 -20.34
CA ARG A 224 7.28 -8.39 -18.97
C ARG A 224 5.84 -8.26 -18.45
N VAL A 225 5.17 -7.15 -18.74
CA VAL A 225 3.76 -6.96 -18.40
C VAL A 225 2.88 -7.97 -19.12
N ASN A 226 3.06 -8.15 -20.43
CA ASN A 226 2.24 -9.05 -21.25
C ASN A 226 2.48 -10.54 -20.96
N ASN A 227 3.61 -10.91 -20.39
CA ASN A 227 3.90 -12.26 -19.93
C ASN A 227 3.39 -12.55 -18.50
N SER A 228 2.77 -11.56 -17.85
CA SER A 228 2.16 -11.72 -16.52
C SER A 228 0.65 -11.96 -16.62
N GLN A 229 0.04 -12.30 -15.48
CA GLN A 229 -1.43 -12.41 -15.38
C GLN A 229 -2.14 -11.05 -15.52
N SER A 230 -1.40 -9.95 -15.41
CA SER A 230 -1.92 -8.59 -15.51
C SER A 230 -2.10 -8.09 -16.94
N ALA A 231 -1.78 -8.92 -17.93
CA ALA A 231 -1.98 -8.55 -19.34
C ALA A 231 -3.45 -8.28 -19.66
N ASN A 232 -3.73 -7.10 -20.18
CA ASN A 232 -5.05 -6.63 -20.60
C ASN A 232 -5.03 -6.10 -22.04
N ALA A 233 -6.17 -5.62 -22.54
CA ALA A 233 -6.28 -5.16 -23.93
C ALA A 233 -5.29 -4.03 -24.25
N GLU A 234 -5.16 -3.05 -23.38
CA GLU A 234 -4.25 -1.90 -23.58
C GLU A 234 -2.78 -2.32 -23.60
N THR A 235 -2.37 -3.22 -22.67
CA THR A 235 -0.98 -3.67 -22.59
C THR A 235 -0.60 -4.54 -23.79
N LEU A 236 -1.50 -5.45 -24.23
CA LEU A 236 -1.31 -6.25 -25.43
C LEU A 236 -1.22 -5.36 -26.67
N TRP A 237 -2.08 -4.35 -26.76
CA TRP A 237 -2.08 -3.40 -27.87
C TRP A 237 -0.81 -2.57 -27.95
N LEU A 238 -0.32 -2.06 -26.81
CA LEU A 238 0.98 -1.39 -26.79
C LEU A 238 2.10 -2.34 -27.23
N GLY A 239 2.05 -3.59 -26.78
CA GLY A 239 2.98 -4.63 -27.22
C GLY A 239 2.95 -4.83 -28.73
N VAL A 240 1.76 -4.96 -29.35
CA VAL A 240 1.58 -5.05 -30.82
C VAL A 240 2.23 -3.88 -31.53
N LYS A 241 1.97 -2.64 -31.06
CA LYS A 241 2.54 -1.42 -31.66
C LYS A 241 4.07 -1.40 -31.57
N VAL A 242 4.63 -1.73 -30.41
CA VAL A 242 6.08 -1.79 -30.17
C VAL A 242 6.75 -2.85 -31.04
N GLU A 243 6.21 -4.10 -31.06
CA GLU A 243 6.78 -5.19 -31.86
C GLU A 243 6.69 -4.92 -33.37
N ARG A 244 5.63 -4.23 -33.81
CA ARG A 244 5.50 -3.80 -35.21
C ARG A 244 6.60 -2.82 -35.60
N GLN A 245 6.92 -1.84 -34.76
CA GLN A 245 8.00 -0.88 -35.03
C GLN A 245 9.38 -1.54 -35.08
N LEU A 246 9.53 -2.66 -34.37
CA LEU A 246 10.74 -3.49 -34.39
C LEU A 246 10.73 -4.56 -35.51
N ASN A 247 9.74 -4.54 -36.41
CA ASN A 247 9.53 -5.50 -37.48
C ASN A 247 9.41 -6.97 -37.02
N ASN A 248 8.98 -7.21 -35.80
CA ASN A 248 8.80 -8.55 -35.21
C ASN A 248 7.39 -9.09 -35.53
N ARG A 249 7.21 -9.62 -36.76
CA ARG A 249 5.90 -10.07 -37.27
C ARG A 249 5.29 -11.20 -36.45
N ASP A 250 6.12 -12.14 -35.97
CA ASP A 250 5.65 -13.28 -35.17
C ASP A 250 5.05 -12.83 -33.83
N ALA A 251 5.72 -11.90 -33.14
CA ALA A 251 5.20 -11.34 -31.91
C ALA A 251 3.94 -10.50 -32.16
N VAL A 252 3.86 -9.73 -33.23
CA VAL A 252 2.65 -8.98 -33.62
C VAL A 252 1.46 -9.93 -33.81
N THR A 253 1.66 -11.03 -34.55
CA THR A 253 0.61 -12.05 -34.80
C THR A 253 0.21 -12.74 -33.48
N SER A 254 1.18 -13.12 -32.66
CA SER A 254 0.91 -13.78 -31.37
C SER A 254 0.13 -12.88 -30.41
N LEU A 255 0.56 -11.62 -30.21
CA LEU A 255 -0.10 -10.66 -29.31
C LEU A 255 -1.49 -10.26 -29.86
N GLY A 256 -1.61 -10.05 -31.17
CA GLY A 256 -2.89 -9.77 -31.83
C GLY A 256 -3.88 -10.92 -31.66
N GLY A 257 -3.42 -12.16 -31.84
CA GLY A 257 -4.26 -13.34 -31.59
C GLY A 257 -4.67 -13.48 -30.12
N GLN A 258 -3.80 -13.13 -29.17
CA GLN A 258 -4.18 -13.08 -27.74
C GLN A 258 -5.23 -11.99 -27.49
N LEU A 259 -5.06 -10.82 -28.07
CA LEU A 259 -5.98 -9.69 -27.96
C LEU A 259 -7.38 -10.06 -28.45
N GLN A 260 -7.49 -10.64 -29.63
CA GLN A 260 -8.76 -11.09 -30.21
C GLN A 260 -9.43 -12.21 -29.40
N ARG A 261 -8.68 -13.17 -28.89
CA ARG A 261 -9.27 -14.28 -28.10
C ARG A 261 -9.70 -13.86 -26.70
N ARG A 262 -8.90 -13.02 -26.02
CA ARG A 262 -9.15 -12.66 -24.60
C ARG A 262 -10.06 -11.44 -24.47
N PHE A 263 -9.99 -10.52 -25.44
CA PHE A 263 -10.67 -9.22 -25.37
C PHE A 263 -11.37 -8.86 -26.70
N PRO A 264 -12.22 -9.76 -27.25
CA PRO A 264 -12.74 -9.61 -28.62
C PRO A 264 -13.57 -8.35 -28.84
N GLN A 265 -14.16 -7.78 -27.78
CA GLN A 265 -15.00 -6.58 -27.88
C GLN A 265 -14.25 -5.29 -27.50
N SER A 266 -12.95 -5.36 -27.23
CA SER A 266 -12.16 -4.17 -26.92
C SER A 266 -11.90 -3.33 -28.15
N LYS A 267 -11.76 -2.02 -27.97
CA LYS A 267 -11.38 -1.10 -29.06
C LYS A 267 -10.03 -1.47 -29.68
N GLU A 268 -9.13 -2.02 -28.86
CA GLU A 268 -7.81 -2.47 -29.26
C GLU A 268 -7.88 -3.70 -30.19
N ALA A 269 -8.77 -4.66 -29.90
CA ALA A 269 -8.98 -5.82 -30.76
C ALA A 269 -9.58 -5.40 -32.13
N LEU A 270 -10.55 -4.49 -32.11
CA LEU A 270 -11.13 -3.93 -33.31
C LEU A 270 -10.11 -3.11 -34.14
N ALA A 271 -9.22 -2.35 -33.45
CA ALA A 271 -8.16 -1.61 -34.14
C ALA A 271 -7.15 -2.58 -34.79
N TYR A 272 -6.77 -3.67 -34.09
CA TYR A 272 -5.92 -4.71 -34.67
C TYR A 272 -6.52 -5.35 -35.89
N GLU A 273 -7.81 -5.75 -35.86
CA GLU A 273 -8.51 -6.36 -36.95
C GLU A 273 -8.57 -5.46 -38.20
N ARG A 274 -8.78 -4.17 -38.00
CA ARG A 274 -8.82 -3.16 -39.08
C ARG A 274 -7.44 -2.73 -39.57
N GLY A 275 -6.36 -3.19 -38.92
CA GLY A 275 -5.01 -2.74 -39.24
C GLY A 275 -4.74 -1.28 -38.89
N ASN A 276 -5.54 -0.70 -38.01
CA ASN A 276 -5.37 0.69 -37.52
C ASN A 276 -4.42 0.76 -36.34
N PHE A 277 -3.14 1.03 -36.60
CA PHE A 277 -2.09 1.06 -35.58
C PHE A 277 -1.67 2.48 -35.18
N ASN A 278 -2.34 3.51 -35.70
CA ASN A 278 -1.92 4.91 -35.54
C ASN A 278 -2.63 5.65 -34.39
N ASP A 279 -3.47 4.97 -33.62
CA ASP A 279 -4.21 5.54 -32.49
C ASP A 279 -3.41 5.48 -31.19
#